data_a69adaae41fbefade2cf6125878551e3
#
_entry.id   a69adaae41fbefade2cf6125878551e3
#
_cell.length_a   1.000
_cell.length_b   1.000
_cell.length_c   1.000
_cell.angle_alpha   90.00
_cell.angle_beta   90.00
_cell.angle_gamma   90.00
#
_symmetry.space_group_name_H-M   'P 1'
#
loop_
_entity.id
_entity.type
_entity.pdbx_description
1 polymer ?
#
loop_
_entity_poly.entity_id
_entity_poly.type
_entity_poly.pdbx_seq_one_letter_code
_entity_poly.pdbx_strand_id
1 'polypeptide(L)'
;MKRTTILFCLVAAFAGAWPGLAGETHRLTPHPNTVTWGWFDPQTPPALRVRSGDTVDIEALAAGGSEVLEASGLPRAQIPSALLEIERAVKDRGEVPHILTGPVYVEGAEPGDVLEVKILSINLVDPYAWNTFRPGRGFLPDEFPYAHFKLTALDFQRRVAKFSDRIEIPVAPFFGVMGVAPPPAIGRVLSGPPWVHTGNMDNKELVAGATLFMPVHAKGALFMVGDGHAAQGDGEVCVTALETSLRGTFQLTVRKDMKLHWARAETPTHVITMGFHENLEEAAKIAVNEMLDYLVNERQLTRSEAYILTSDAVDLRITQLVDGKKGVHAMLPKAIFVK
;
A
#
# COMPACT_ATOMS: atom_id res chain seq x y z
N MET A 1 -27.19 37.30 -69.13
CA MET A 1 -27.31 36.28 -68.09
C MET A 1 -25.90 35.85 -67.64
N LYS A 2 -25.43 36.36 -66.51
CA LYS A 2 -24.10 35.98 -65.93
C LYS A 2 -24.31 34.94 -64.88
N ARG A 3 -23.72 33.72 -65.03
CA ARG A 3 -23.75 32.63 -64.04
C ARG A 3 -22.59 32.87 -63.13
N THR A 4 -22.88 33.07 -61.81
CA THR A 4 -21.91 33.11 -60.70
C THR A 4 -21.73 31.71 -60.15
N THR A 5 -20.52 31.18 -60.32
CA THR A 5 -20.16 29.87 -59.72
C THR A 5 -19.63 30.13 -58.31
N ILE A 6 -20.31 29.59 -57.28
CA ILE A 6 -19.89 29.62 -55.88
C ILE A 6 -19.01 28.38 -55.61
N LEU A 7 -17.76 28.61 -55.27
CA LEU A 7 -16.81 27.56 -54.89
C LEU A 7 -16.93 27.29 -53.36
N PHE A 8 -17.42 26.13 -52.97
CA PHE A 8 -17.41 25.69 -51.57
C PHE A 8 -16.06 25.10 -51.24
N CYS A 9 -15.27 25.79 -50.41
CA CYS A 9 -14.09 25.19 -49.78
C CYS A 9 -14.50 24.34 -48.56
N LEU A 10 -14.38 23.02 -48.68
CA LEU A 10 -14.47 22.11 -47.55
C LEU A 10 -13.15 22.19 -46.74
N VAL A 11 -13.21 22.75 -45.54
CA VAL A 11 -12.12 22.68 -44.57
C VAL A 11 -12.28 21.35 -43.84
N ALA A 12 -11.46 20.35 -44.16
CA ALA A 12 -11.34 19.11 -43.39
C ALA A 12 -10.56 19.39 -42.11
N ALA A 13 -11.26 19.41 -40.98
CA ALA A 13 -10.61 19.44 -39.68
C ALA A 13 -9.99 18.06 -39.40
N PHE A 14 -8.68 17.94 -39.54
CA PHE A 14 -7.93 16.80 -39.04
C PHE A 14 -7.89 16.90 -37.49
N ALA A 15 -8.75 16.18 -36.83
CA ALA A 15 -8.59 15.87 -35.40
C ALA A 15 -7.43 14.87 -35.27
N GLY A 16 -6.22 15.39 -35.14
CA GLY A 16 -5.05 14.59 -34.79
C GLY A 16 -5.26 14.05 -33.40
N ALA A 17 -5.54 12.73 -33.27
CA ALA A 17 -5.39 12.03 -32.00
C ALA A 17 -3.90 12.11 -31.63
N TRP A 18 -3.57 12.92 -30.63
CA TRP A 18 -2.24 12.85 -30.02
C TRP A 18 -2.07 11.46 -29.44
N PRO A 19 -0.98 10.73 -29.80
CA PRO A 19 -0.65 9.51 -29.10
C PRO A 19 -0.43 9.90 -27.64
N GLY A 20 -1.21 9.34 -26.72
CA GLY A 20 -0.96 9.47 -25.29
C GLY A 20 0.50 9.09 -25.06
N LEU A 21 1.32 10.03 -24.57
CA LEU A 21 2.68 9.74 -24.16
C LEU A 21 2.62 8.60 -23.16
N ALA A 22 3.24 7.47 -23.49
CA ALA A 22 3.43 6.39 -22.51
C ALA A 22 4.10 7.02 -21.29
N GLY A 23 3.58 6.71 -20.08
CA GLY A 23 4.13 7.26 -18.84
C GLY A 23 5.62 6.94 -18.72
N GLU A 24 6.37 7.89 -18.19
CA GLU A 24 7.80 7.73 -17.94
C GLU A 24 8.02 6.76 -16.77
N THR A 25 9.13 6.03 -16.79
CA THR A 25 9.53 5.17 -15.68
C THR A 25 10.65 5.81 -14.89
N HIS A 26 10.41 6.01 -13.60
CA HIS A 26 11.36 6.57 -12.65
C HIS A 26 11.85 5.49 -11.70
N ARG A 27 13.00 5.70 -11.06
CA ARG A 27 13.54 4.80 -10.03
C ARG A 27 13.79 5.57 -8.74
N LEU A 28 13.39 4.98 -7.62
CA LEU A 28 13.62 5.50 -6.28
C LEU A 28 14.16 4.39 -5.38
N THR A 29 15.32 4.62 -4.79
CA THR A 29 15.99 3.67 -3.89
C THR A 29 16.13 4.27 -2.49
N PRO A 30 16.19 3.43 -1.43
CA PRO A 30 16.34 3.91 -0.07
C PRO A 30 17.71 4.57 0.14
N HIS A 31 17.68 5.81 0.59
CA HIS A 31 18.84 6.66 0.91
C HIS A 31 18.42 7.66 1.99
N PRO A 32 19.33 8.22 2.81
CA PRO A 32 18.95 9.19 3.85
C PRO A 32 18.06 10.35 3.40
N ASN A 33 18.15 10.77 2.13
CA ASN A 33 17.37 11.87 1.56
C ASN A 33 16.08 11.41 0.84
N THR A 34 15.85 10.11 0.75
CA THR A 34 14.70 9.52 0.04
C THR A 34 13.85 8.66 0.94
N VAL A 35 14.08 8.71 2.24
CA VAL A 35 13.29 7.95 3.23
C VAL A 35 12.82 8.84 4.36
N THR A 36 11.70 8.45 4.96
CA THR A 36 11.29 8.86 6.31
C THR A 36 11.33 7.63 7.22
N TRP A 37 11.56 7.84 8.51
CA TRP A 37 11.55 6.75 9.47
C TRP A 37 10.42 6.93 10.46
N GLY A 38 9.37 6.12 10.34
CA GLY A 38 8.26 6.06 11.28
C GLY A 38 7.20 7.16 11.12
N TRP A 39 7.28 8.00 10.09
CA TRP A 39 6.41 9.14 9.92
C TRP A 39 5.80 9.27 8.53
N PHE A 40 4.52 9.68 8.51
CA PHE A 40 3.89 10.39 7.39
C PHE A 40 3.71 11.85 7.77
N ASP A 41 4.25 12.78 6.97
CA ASP A 41 4.21 14.21 7.24
C ASP A 41 3.88 14.97 5.95
N PRO A 42 2.80 15.77 5.92
CA PRO A 42 2.43 16.57 4.73
C PRO A 42 3.43 17.66 4.39
N GLN A 43 4.40 17.95 5.28
CA GLN A 43 5.46 18.94 5.06
C GLN A 43 6.77 18.30 4.57
N THR A 44 6.87 16.98 4.49
CA THR A 44 8.08 16.31 4.00
C THR A 44 8.35 16.71 2.56
N PRO A 45 9.53 17.24 2.23
CA PRO A 45 9.90 17.54 0.85
C PRO A 45 9.87 16.27 -0.01
N PRO A 46 9.33 16.32 -1.23
CA PRO A 46 9.28 15.13 -2.09
C PRO A 46 10.68 14.69 -2.53
N ALA A 47 10.97 13.39 -2.41
CA ALA A 47 12.18 12.77 -2.94
C ALA A 47 12.14 12.61 -4.46
N LEU A 48 10.93 12.53 -5.04
CA LEU A 48 10.70 12.38 -6.47
C LEU A 48 9.43 13.13 -6.87
N ARG A 49 9.40 13.68 -8.10
CA ARG A 49 8.21 14.25 -8.71
C ARG A 49 7.90 13.51 -10.00
N VAL A 50 6.64 13.14 -10.20
CA VAL A 50 6.17 12.40 -11.37
C VAL A 50 4.85 12.96 -11.89
N ARG A 51 4.54 12.70 -13.14
CA ARG A 51 3.23 13.03 -13.73
C ARG A 51 2.22 11.92 -13.45
N SER A 52 0.96 12.27 -13.44
CA SER A 52 -0.13 11.28 -13.42
C SER A 52 -0.01 10.34 -14.62
N GLY A 53 0.00 9.03 -14.37
CA GLY A 53 0.20 7.98 -15.38
C GLY A 53 1.64 7.45 -15.45
N ASP A 54 2.60 8.11 -14.82
CA ASP A 54 3.99 7.64 -14.76
C ASP A 54 4.12 6.38 -13.89
N THR A 55 5.19 5.65 -14.14
CA THR A 55 5.56 4.43 -13.39
C THR A 55 6.75 4.75 -12.49
N VAL A 56 6.72 4.25 -11.26
CA VAL A 56 7.83 4.37 -10.30
C VAL A 56 8.26 2.98 -9.85
N ASP A 57 9.54 2.71 -9.98
CA ASP A 57 10.20 1.51 -9.46
C ASP A 57 10.82 1.89 -8.11
N ILE A 58 10.24 1.42 -7.02
CA ILE A 58 10.62 1.79 -5.65
C ILE A 58 11.19 0.56 -4.93
N GLU A 59 12.37 0.73 -4.37
CA GLU A 59 12.94 -0.23 -3.42
C GLU A 59 12.73 0.27 -2.00
N ALA A 60 12.30 -0.61 -1.10
CA ALA A 60 12.18 -0.32 0.33
C ALA A 60 12.91 -1.39 1.14
N LEU A 61 13.60 -0.95 2.19
CA LEU A 61 14.25 -1.83 3.16
C LEU A 61 13.21 -2.50 4.04
N ALA A 62 13.56 -3.67 4.57
CA ALA A 62 12.78 -4.32 5.61
C ALA A 62 12.54 -3.37 6.78
N ALA A 63 11.41 -3.50 7.47
CA ALA A 63 11.16 -2.81 8.72
C ALA A 63 12.23 -3.16 9.78
N GLY A 64 12.37 -2.33 10.80
CA GLY A 64 13.37 -2.48 11.83
C GLY A 64 14.74 -1.95 11.45
N GLY A 65 15.64 -1.94 12.40
CA GLY A 65 17.02 -1.50 12.21
C GLY A 65 17.99 -2.68 12.17
N SER A 66 19.27 -2.37 12.06
CA SER A 66 20.35 -3.35 12.07
C SER A 66 20.35 -4.22 13.34
N GLU A 67 19.96 -3.68 14.49
CA GLU A 67 19.86 -4.43 15.75
C GLU A 67 18.82 -5.56 15.68
N VAL A 68 17.71 -5.35 14.99
CA VAL A 68 16.66 -6.38 14.81
C VAL A 68 17.17 -7.50 13.92
N LEU A 69 17.87 -7.16 12.84
CA LEU A 69 18.48 -8.14 11.94
C LEU A 69 19.55 -8.97 12.65
N GLU A 70 20.43 -8.34 13.44
CA GLU A 70 21.44 -9.03 14.23
C GLU A 70 20.80 -9.94 15.30
N ALA A 71 19.77 -9.45 16.00
CA ALA A 71 19.02 -10.24 16.99
C ALA A 71 18.29 -11.42 16.36
N SER A 72 17.88 -11.30 15.10
CA SER A 72 17.28 -12.39 14.33
C SER A 72 18.29 -13.43 13.82
N GLY A 73 19.58 -13.14 13.96
CA GLY A 73 20.68 -14.05 13.57
C GLY A 73 21.36 -13.69 12.25
N LEU A 74 21.09 -12.54 11.65
CA LEU A 74 21.80 -12.09 10.47
C LEU A 74 23.21 -11.60 10.85
N PRO A 75 24.28 -12.13 10.23
CA PRO A 75 25.63 -11.62 10.47
C PRO A 75 25.73 -10.14 10.08
N ARG A 76 26.36 -9.31 10.91
CA ARG A 76 26.54 -7.88 10.68
C ARG A 76 27.09 -7.53 9.29
N ALA A 77 27.99 -8.35 8.77
CA ALA A 77 28.56 -8.18 7.45
C ALA A 77 27.57 -8.36 6.28
N GLN A 78 26.39 -8.93 6.57
CA GLN A 78 25.32 -9.14 5.58
C GLN A 78 24.20 -8.09 5.69
N ILE A 79 24.29 -7.19 6.68
CA ILE A 79 23.33 -6.08 6.80
C ILE A 79 23.50 -5.14 5.61
N PRO A 80 22.41 -4.75 4.93
CA PRO A 80 22.49 -3.80 3.81
C PRO A 80 23.18 -2.50 4.19
N SER A 81 24.19 -2.09 3.41
CA SER A 81 24.94 -0.85 3.67
C SER A 81 24.05 0.39 3.66
N ALA A 82 23.00 0.39 2.82
CA ALA A 82 22.00 1.46 2.80
C ALA A 82 21.28 1.60 4.15
N LEU A 83 20.93 0.48 4.82
CA LEU A 83 20.34 0.52 6.16
C LEU A 83 21.28 1.19 7.18
N LEU A 84 22.55 0.80 7.21
CA LEU A 84 23.54 1.37 8.12
C LEU A 84 23.80 2.87 7.86
N GLU A 85 23.74 3.28 6.60
CA GLU A 85 23.85 4.68 6.21
C GLU A 85 22.63 5.50 6.67
N ILE A 86 21.42 4.99 6.45
CA ILE A 86 20.16 5.59 6.90
C ILE A 86 20.15 5.70 8.42
N GLU A 87 20.49 4.63 9.14
CA GLU A 87 20.59 4.65 10.61
C GLU A 87 21.53 5.73 11.14
N ARG A 88 22.65 5.92 10.47
CA ARG A 88 23.63 6.95 10.87
C ARG A 88 23.13 8.37 10.58
N ALA A 89 22.47 8.58 9.45
CA ALA A 89 22.14 9.91 8.95
C ALA A 89 20.74 10.40 9.39
N VAL A 90 19.72 9.54 9.38
CA VAL A 90 18.34 9.89 9.73
C VAL A 90 18.20 9.91 11.25
N LYS A 91 18.00 11.10 11.84
CA LYS A 91 17.86 11.31 13.29
C LYS A 91 16.42 11.51 13.74
N ASP A 92 15.57 12.05 12.87
CA ASP A 92 14.13 12.20 13.12
C ASP A 92 13.43 10.87 12.83
N ARG A 93 13.20 10.11 13.91
CA ARG A 93 12.59 8.78 13.85
C ARG A 93 11.35 8.72 14.71
N GLY A 94 10.28 8.15 14.19
CA GLY A 94 9.13 7.75 14.97
C GLY A 94 9.43 6.53 15.85
N GLU A 95 8.56 6.28 16.80
CA GLU A 95 8.65 5.12 17.71
C GLU A 95 8.26 3.78 17.04
N VAL A 96 8.16 3.75 15.71
CA VAL A 96 7.80 2.59 14.91
C VAL A 96 8.91 2.25 13.91
N PRO A 97 9.05 0.98 13.51
CA PRO A 97 10.24 0.49 12.83
C PRO A 97 10.28 0.78 11.31
N HIS A 98 9.25 1.40 10.73
CA HIS A 98 9.07 1.49 9.29
C HIS A 98 10.01 2.52 8.66
N ILE A 99 10.84 2.07 7.72
CA ILE A 99 11.65 2.92 6.83
C ILE A 99 10.87 3.05 5.52
N LEU A 100 10.26 4.22 5.30
CA LEU A 100 9.39 4.47 4.17
C LEU A 100 10.16 5.17 3.05
N THR A 101 10.21 4.58 1.87
CA THR A 101 10.84 5.19 0.69
C THR A 101 9.84 6.13 -0.01
N GLY A 102 10.25 7.35 -0.22
CA GLY A 102 9.43 8.46 -0.71
C GLY A 102 9.78 9.78 0.01
N PRO A 103 8.89 10.81 -0.02
CA PRO A 103 7.61 10.84 -0.73
C PRO A 103 7.74 11.03 -2.25
N VAL A 104 6.83 10.41 -2.99
CA VAL A 104 6.63 10.69 -4.42
C VAL A 104 5.51 11.71 -4.57
N TYR A 105 5.83 12.86 -5.12
CA TYR A 105 4.88 13.91 -5.46
C TYR A 105 4.27 13.63 -6.83
N VAL A 106 2.96 13.45 -6.92
CA VAL A 106 2.25 13.24 -8.18
C VAL A 106 1.64 14.56 -8.64
N GLU A 107 2.10 15.05 -9.80
CA GLU A 107 1.67 16.32 -10.34
C GLU A 107 0.16 16.33 -10.64
N GLY A 108 -0.51 17.41 -10.25
CA GLY A 108 -1.95 17.60 -10.42
C GLY A 108 -2.83 16.92 -9.39
N ALA A 109 -2.26 16.16 -8.42
CA ALA A 109 -3.01 15.63 -7.29
C ALA A 109 -3.34 16.74 -6.29
N GLU A 110 -4.62 16.91 -6.01
CA GLU A 110 -5.15 17.91 -5.07
C GLU A 110 -6.01 17.23 -3.99
N PRO A 111 -6.16 17.84 -2.81
CA PRO A 111 -7.05 17.31 -1.77
C PRO A 111 -8.46 17.03 -2.29
N GLY A 112 -8.99 15.85 -1.99
CA GLY A 112 -10.28 15.37 -2.47
C GLY A 112 -10.24 14.61 -3.79
N ASP A 113 -9.08 14.50 -4.44
CA ASP A 113 -8.85 13.51 -5.51
C ASP A 113 -8.62 12.11 -4.92
N VAL A 114 -8.48 11.11 -5.77
CA VAL A 114 -8.04 9.77 -5.41
C VAL A 114 -6.74 9.45 -6.15
N LEU A 115 -5.76 8.89 -5.44
CA LEU A 115 -4.57 8.32 -6.05
C LEU A 115 -4.81 6.84 -6.35
N GLU A 116 -4.84 6.48 -7.62
CA GLU A 116 -4.84 5.09 -8.10
C GLU A 116 -3.41 4.60 -8.23
N VAL A 117 -3.08 3.52 -7.54
CA VAL A 117 -1.77 2.87 -7.54
C VAL A 117 -1.94 1.46 -8.09
N LYS A 118 -1.55 1.24 -9.36
CA LYS A 118 -1.47 -0.11 -9.92
C LYS A 118 -0.17 -0.76 -9.52
N ILE A 119 -0.24 -1.90 -8.87
CA ILE A 119 0.91 -2.70 -8.45
C ILE A 119 1.30 -3.61 -9.61
N LEU A 120 2.28 -3.19 -10.40
CA LEU A 120 2.67 -3.90 -11.63
C LEU A 120 3.56 -5.12 -11.32
N SER A 121 4.47 -4.99 -10.38
CA SER A 121 5.32 -6.08 -9.91
C SER A 121 5.79 -5.84 -8.48
N ILE A 122 6.06 -6.94 -7.75
CA ILE A 122 6.75 -6.92 -6.45
C ILE A 122 7.77 -8.05 -6.45
N ASN A 123 9.02 -7.72 -6.13
CA ASN A 123 10.13 -8.64 -6.12
C ASN A 123 10.83 -8.62 -4.75
N LEU A 124 11.24 -9.78 -4.28
CA LEU A 124 12.11 -9.91 -3.11
C LEU A 124 13.49 -9.36 -3.44
N VAL A 125 14.11 -8.66 -2.48
CA VAL A 125 15.48 -8.13 -2.59
C VAL A 125 16.45 -9.00 -1.80
N ASP A 126 16.11 -9.28 -0.54
CA ASP A 126 16.94 -10.07 0.35
C ASP A 126 16.59 -11.55 0.31
N PRO A 127 17.58 -12.47 0.44
CA PRO A 127 17.34 -13.92 0.46
C PRO A 127 16.86 -14.42 1.83
N TYR A 128 16.40 -13.53 2.69
CA TYR A 128 15.90 -13.81 4.02
C TYR A 128 14.72 -12.92 4.35
N ALA A 129 13.93 -13.37 5.31
CA ALA A 129 12.95 -12.56 6.04
C ALA A 129 13.18 -12.76 7.53
N TRP A 130 12.73 -11.82 8.35
CA TRP A 130 12.75 -11.96 9.80
C TRP A 130 11.34 -11.80 10.38
N ASN A 131 11.13 -12.31 11.57
CA ASN A 131 9.91 -12.14 12.33
C ASN A 131 10.26 -12.08 13.83
N THR A 132 9.48 -11.36 14.63
CA THR A 132 9.67 -11.25 16.06
C THR A 132 8.34 -11.04 16.79
N PHE A 133 8.30 -11.47 18.03
CA PHE A 133 7.37 -10.93 19.02
C PHE A 133 8.15 -10.44 20.24
N ARG A 134 7.57 -9.50 20.99
CA ARG A 134 8.22 -8.83 22.12
C ARG A 134 7.22 -8.60 23.24
N PRO A 135 7.68 -8.49 24.51
CA PRO A 135 6.80 -8.24 25.67
C PRO A 135 5.86 -7.07 25.44
N GLY A 136 4.59 -7.24 25.74
CA GLY A 136 3.55 -6.22 25.61
C GLY A 136 3.12 -5.89 24.18
N ARG A 137 3.57 -6.66 23.18
CA ARG A 137 3.21 -6.53 21.77
C ARG A 137 2.52 -7.79 21.26
N GLY A 138 1.86 -7.69 20.10
CA GLY A 138 1.10 -8.79 19.52
C GLY A 138 -0.30 -8.93 20.14
N PHE A 139 -1.03 -9.93 19.68
CA PHE A 139 -2.43 -10.16 20.08
C PHE A 139 -2.57 -10.94 21.40
N LEU A 140 -1.54 -11.70 21.79
CA LEU A 140 -1.52 -12.51 23.00
C LEU A 140 -0.33 -12.12 23.92
N PRO A 141 -0.23 -10.85 24.37
CA PRO A 141 0.95 -10.33 25.05
C PRO A 141 1.22 -11.01 26.40
N ASP A 142 0.18 -11.49 27.09
CA ASP A 142 0.28 -12.14 28.40
C ASP A 142 0.81 -13.59 28.30
N GLU A 143 0.56 -14.25 27.15
CA GLU A 143 1.07 -15.60 26.89
C GLU A 143 2.53 -15.60 26.41
N PHE A 144 2.97 -14.48 25.82
CA PHE A 144 4.32 -14.31 25.29
C PHE A 144 5.05 -13.11 25.93
N PRO A 145 5.34 -13.16 27.25
CA PRO A 145 5.96 -12.05 27.98
C PRO A 145 7.49 -11.95 27.79
N TYR A 146 8.01 -12.51 26.70
CA TYR A 146 9.42 -12.52 26.33
C TYR A 146 9.60 -12.14 24.85
N ALA A 147 10.82 -11.88 24.43
CA ALA A 147 11.14 -11.63 23.03
C ALA A 147 11.64 -12.90 22.35
N HIS A 148 11.23 -13.10 21.11
CA HIS A 148 11.79 -14.12 20.23
C HIS A 148 12.00 -13.55 18.84
N PHE A 149 13.14 -13.84 18.25
CA PHE A 149 13.53 -13.40 16.91
C PHE A 149 13.80 -14.63 16.05
N LYS A 150 13.35 -14.58 14.81
CA LYS A 150 13.55 -15.68 13.86
C LYS A 150 13.94 -15.14 12.50
N LEU A 151 15.10 -15.58 12.01
CA LEU A 151 15.51 -15.39 10.62
C LEU A 151 15.04 -16.60 9.80
N THR A 152 14.43 -16.33 8.64
CA THR A 152 13.89 -17.36 7.76
C THR A 152 14.48 -17.17 6.36
N ALA A 153 15.11 -18.21 5.82
CA ALA A 153 15.65 -18.18 4.47
C ALA A 153 14.54 -18.19 3.42
N LEU A 154 14.70 -17.40 2.36
CA LEU A 154 13.78 -17.32 1.23
C LEU A 154 14.36 -18.05 0.02
N ASP A 155 13.60 -18.98 -0.55
CA ASP A 155 13.94 -19.67 -1.78
C ASP A 155 13.19 -18.96 -2.94
N PHE A 156 13.90 -18.12 -3.69
CA PHE A 156 13.34 -17.33 -4.79
C PHE A 156 12.85 -18.18 -5.95
N GLN A 157 13.50 -19.32 -6.21
CA GLN A 157 13.14 -20.20 -7.32
C GLN A 157 11.84 -20.96 -7.02
N ARG A 158 11.73 -21.51 -5.80
CA ARG A 158 10.57 -22.26 -5.35
C ARG A 158 9.45 -21.34 -4.80
N ARG A 159 9.75 -20.06 -4.58
CA ARG A 159 8.85 -19.07 -3.98
C ARG A 159 8.31 -19.54 -2.63
N VAL A 160 9.19 -19.98 -1.75
CA VAL A 160 8.87 -20.41 -0.40
C VAL A 160 9.83 -19.82 0.62
N ALA A 161 9.32 -19.57 1.83
CA ALA A 161 10.10 -19.26 3.02
C ALA A 161 10.30 -20.55 3.82
N LYS A 162 11.54 -20.92 4.14
CA LYS A 162 11.90 -22.14 4.88
C LYS A 162 11.75 -21.92 6.38
N PHE A 163 10.52 -22.03 6.87
CA PHE A 163 10.22 -21.80 8.29
C PHE A 163 10.91 -22.83 9.21
N SER A 164 10.94 -24.09 8.80
CA SER A 164 11.68 -25.19 9.46
C SER A 164 11.96 -26.31 8.46
N ASP A 165 12.64 -27.37 8.91
CA ASP A 165 12.88 -28.56 8.08
C ASP A 165 11.59 -29.26 7.60
N ARG A 166 10.45 -28.94 8.21
CA ARG A 166 9.15 -29.56 7.91
C ARG A 166 8.08 -28.58 7.47
N ILE A 167 8.38 -27.28 7.47
CA ILE A 167 7.39 -26.24 7.19
C ILE A 167 7.96 -25.24 6.18
N GLU A 168 7.31 -25.14 5.05
CA GLU A 168 7.58 -24.14 4.03
C GLU A 168 6.32 -23.27 3.84
N ILE A 169 6.51 -21.94 3.86
CA ILE A 169 5.42 -20.97 3.69
C ILE A 169 5.48 -20.44 2.26
N PRO A 170 4.41 -20.53 1.46
CA PRO A 170 4.35 -19.91 0.14
C PRO A 170 4.59 -18.40 0.23
N VAL A 171 5.43 -17.87 -0.65
CA VAL A 171 5.75 -16.44 -0.73
C VAL A 171 4.77 -15.72 -1.65
N ALA A 172 4.11 -14.71 -1.11
CA ALA A 172 3.20 -13.79 -1.83
C ALA A 172 3.53 -12.36 -1.36
N PRO A 173 4.59 -11.73 -1.92
CA PRO A 173 5.11 -10.48 -1.37
C PRO A 173 4.17 -9.31 -1.60
N PHE A 174 4.07 -8.44 -0.59
CA PHE A 174 3.33 -7.19 -0.63
C PHE A 174 3.97 -6.16 0.32
N PHE A 175 3.64 -4.88 0.15
CA PHE A 175 4.06 -3.84 1.08
C PHE A 175 2.99 -3.65 2.15
N GLY A 176 3.34 -3.83 3.42
CA GLY A 176 2.46 -3.57 4.57
C GLY A 176 2.08 -2.09 4.61
N VAL A 177 3.06 -1.22 4.36
CA VAL A 177 2.84 0.23 4.29
C VAL A 177 2.80 0.73 2.85
N MET A 178 1.64 1.20 2.43
CA MET A 178 1.46 2.08 1.27
C MET A 178 0.52 3.21 1.67
N GLY A 179 0.98 4.46 1.59
CA GLY A 179 0.17 5.59 2.07
C GLY A 179 0.49 6.90 1.38
N VAL A 180 -0.37 7.87 1.63
CA VAL A 180 -0.25 9.26 1.21
C VAL A 180 -0.06 10.16 2.43
N ALA A 181 0.28 11.43 2.23
CA ALA A 181 0.34 12.37 3.34
C ALA A 181 -1.03 12.52 4.03
N PRO A 182 -1.07 12.59 5.37
CA PRO A 182 -2.29 12.84 6.12
C PRO A 182 -2.83 14.26 5.85
N PRO A 183 -4.10 14.55 6.24
CA PRO A 183 -4.64 15.90 6.18
C PRO A 183 -3.70 16.91 6.86
N PRO A 184 -3.34 18.03 6.20
CA PRO A 184 -2.39 19.01 6.77
C PRO A 184 -2.82 19.58 8.13
N ALA A 185 -4.12 19.65 8.41
CA ALA A 185 -4.65 20.11 9.69
C ALA A 185 -4.32 19.19 10.88
N ILE A 186 -4.02 17.91 10.61
CA ILE A 186 -3.64 16.92 11.63
C ILE A 186 -2.12 16.97 11.87
N GLY A 187 -1.35 17.42 10.88
CA GLY A 187 0.10 17.40 10.92
C GLY A 187 0.66 16.00 10.64
N ARG A 188 1.85 15.73 11.17
CA ARG A 188 2.52 14.44 11.00
C ARG A 188 1.92 13.36 11.90
N VAL A 189 1.88 12.13 11.40
CA VAL A 189 1.39 10.96 12.11
C VAL A 189 2.40 9.83 12.09
N LEU A 190 2.39 8.96 13.11
CA LEU A 190 3.18 7.74 13.13
C LEU A 190 2.75 6.81 11.99
N SER A 191 3.69 6.13 11.38
CA SER A 191 3.41 5.18 10.30
C SER A 191 2.84 3.83 10.77
N GLY A 192 2.84 3.52 12.08
CA GLY A 192 2.29 2.27 12.61
C GLY A 192 0.77 2.18 12.45
N PRO A 193 -0.03 3.06 13.07
CA PRO A 193 -1.48 2.96 12.96
C PRO A 193 -1.99 3.34 11.56
N PRO A 194 -2.69 2.45 10.83
CA PRO A 194 -3.36 2.81 9.59
C PRO A 194 -4.55 3.74 9.86
N TRP A 195 -4.85 4.62 8.88
CA TRP A 195 -5.99 5.54 9.02
C TRP A 195 -6.44 6.07 7.64
N VAL A 196 -7.06 7.28 7.62
CA VAL A 196 -7.56 7.92 6.37
C VAL A 196 -6.45 8.16 5.33
N HIS A 197 -5.20 8.31 5.73
CA HIS A 197 -4.03 8.40 4.84
C HIS A 197 -3.57 7.03 4.30
N THR A 198 -4.31 5.97 4.60
CA THR A 198 -4.01 4.56 4.30
C THR A 198 -2.87 4.05 5.19
N GLY A 199 -1.61 4.16 4.78
CA GLY A 199 -0.45 3.83 5.62
C GLY A 199 -0.26 2.34 5.83
N ASN A 200 -0.13 1.91 7.09
CA ASN A 200 0.17 0.54 7.49
C ASN A 200 -1.06 -0.35 7.49
N MET A 201 -1.50 -0.75 6.31
CA MET A 201 -2.70 -1.57 6.16
C MET A 201 -2.48 -3.04 6.49
N ASP A 202 -1.29 -3.56 6.20
CA ASP A 202 -0.93 -4.98 6.30
C ASP A 202 -1.91 -5.91 5.57
N ASN A 203 -2.36 -5.44 4.41
CA ASN A 203 -3.34 -6.18 3.61
C ASN A 203 -2.64 -7.06 2.57
N LYS A 204 -2.57 -8.36 2.85
CA LYS A 204 -1.91 -9.36 2.00
C LYS A 204 -2.52 -9.55 0.62
N GLU A 205 -3.71 -8.98 0.35
CA GLU A 205 -4.34 -9.01 -0.96
C GLU A 205 -3.70 -8.02 -1.96
N LEU A 206 -2.84 -7.10 -1.47
CA LEU A 206 -2.20 -6.05 -2.26
C LEU A 206 -0.91 -6.54 -2.94
N VAL A 207 -0.98 -7.70 -3.57
CA VAL A 207 0.11 -8.29 -4.37
C VAL A 207 0.18 -7.69 -5.77
N ALA A 208 1.19 -8.09 -6.56
CA ALA A 208 1.27 -7.72 -7.98
C ALA A 208 -0.01 -8.08 -8.74
N GLY A 209 -0.52 -7.14 -9.54
CA GLY A 209 -1.80 -7.23 -10.25
C GLY A 209 -2.99 -6.61 -9.51
N ALA A 210 -2.82 -6.23 -8.23
CA ALA A 210 -3.82 -5.44 -7.52
C ALA A 210 -3.70 -3.94 -7.85
N THR A 211 -4.79 -3.22 -7.62
CA THR A 211 -4.86 -1.76 -7.69
C THR A 211 -5.36 -1.22 -6.36
N LEU A 212 -4.63 -0.29 -5.77
CA LEU A 212 -5.00 0.42 -4.55
C LEU A 212 -5.48 1.83 -4.90
N PHE A 213 -6.58 2.26 -4.30
CA PHE A 213 -7.15 3.61 -4.42
C PHE A 213 -7.10 4.28 -3.05
N MET A 214 -6.45 5.43 -2.97
CA MET A 214 -6.26 6.17 -1.72
C MET A 214 -6.82 7.58 -1.83
N PRO A 215 -7.61 8.06 -0.85
CA PRO A 215 -8.05 9.46 -0.80
C PRO A 215 -6.84 10.39 -0.65
N VAL A 216 -6.75 11.44 -1.47
CA VAL A 216 -5.69 12.45 -1.40
C VAL A 216 -6.08 13.54 -0.43
N HIS A 217 -5.21 13.81 0.56
CA HIS A 217 -5.45 14.82 1.59
C HIS A 217 -4.53 16.04 1.48
N ALA A 218 -3.39 15.89 0.83
CA ALA A 218 -2.40 16.94 0.63
C ALA A 218 -2.01 17.05 -0.85
N LYS A 219 -1.61 18.25 -1.27
CA LYS A 219 -1.17 18.50 -2.64
C LYS A 219 -0.03 17.58 -3.03
N GLY A 220 -0.16 16.96 -4.21
CA GLY A 220 0.81 15.99 -4.72
C GLY A 220 0.68 14.60 -4.12
N ALA A 221 -0.32 14.32 -3.28
CA ALA A 221 -0.54 13.06 -2.55
C ALA A 221 0.62 12.67 -1.62
N LEU A 222 1.88 12.82 -2.03
CA LEU A 222 3.10 12.47 -1.29
C LEU A 222 3.12 10.96 -0.93
N PHE A 223 3.07 10.13 -1.96
CA PHE A 223 3.01 8.67 -1.84
C PHE A 223 4.32 8.09 -1.29
N MET A 224 4.22 7.17 -0.33
CA MET A 224 5.35 6.45 0.27
C MET A 224 5.02 4.97 0.42
N VAL A 225 6.07 4.13 0.34
CA VAL A 225 5.98 2.69 0.56
C VAL A 225 7.09 2.21 1.50
N GLY A 226 6.82 1.17 2.24
CA GLY A 226 7.78 0.49 3.11
C GLY A 226 7.21 -0.81 3.66
N ASP A 227 7.91 -1.37 4.65
CA ASP A 227 7.41 -2.51 5.40
C ASP A 227 7.07 -3.69 4.49
N GLY A 228 8.11 -4.22 3.86
CA GLY A 228 7.96 -5.29 2.88
C GLY A 228 7.77 -6.65 3.54
N HIS A 229 6.69 -7.34 3.19
CA HIS A 229 6.36 -8.67 3.69
C HIS A 229 6.52 -9.72 2.60
N ALA A 230 7.26 -10.79 2.87
CA ALA A 230 7.33 -11.94 1.97
C ALA A 230 6.05 -12.78 2.02
N ALA A 231 5.42 -12.86 3.19
CA ALA A 231 4.11 -13.48 3.43
C ALA A 231 3.55 -13.04 4.79
N GLN A 232 2.23 -13.10 4.93
CA GLN A 232 1.51 -12.81 6.18
C GLN A 232 0.24 -13.65 6.26
N GLY A 233 -0.13 -14.09 7.46
CA GLY A 233 -1.47 -14.58 7.77
C GLY A 233 -2.43 -13.42 8.10
N ASP A 234 -3.72 -13.58 7.86
CA ASP A 234 -4.71 -12.61 8.34
C ASP A 234 -4.58 -12.41 9.85
N GLY A 235 -4.66 -11.14 10.26
CA GLY A 235 -4.55 -10.75 11.68
C GLY A 235 -3.16 -10.36 12.14
N GLU A 236 -2.08 -10.76 11.47
CA GLU A 236 -0.69 -10.43 11.80
C GLU A 236 -0.38 -10.56 13.32
N VAL A 237 -0.81 -11.66 13.90
CA VAL A 237 -1.06 -11.82 15.33
C VAL A 237 0.14 -11.58 16.26
N CYS A 238 1.38 -11.67 15.78
CA CYS A 238 2.57 -11.43 16.60
C CYS A 238 3.25 -10.07 16.36
N VAL A 239 2.60 -9.15 15.62
CA VAL A 239 3.05 -7.76 15.31
C VAL A 239 4.09 -7.63 14.22
N THR A 240 4.48 -8.71 13.61
CA THR A 240 5.33 -8.74 12.41
C THR A 240 4.89 -9.87 11.49
N ALA A 241 5.07 -9.68 10.21
CA ALA A 241 4.93 -10.71 9.19
C ALA A 241 6.29 -11.42 8.93
N LEU A 242 6.51 -11.92 7.73
CA LEU A 242 7.84 -12.26 7.24
C LEU A 242 8.45 -11.00 6.62
N GLU A 243 9.11 -10.21 7.46
CA GLU A 243 9.68 -8.90 7.14
C GLU A 243 10.88 -9.02 6.22
N THR A 244 10.87 -8.34 5.07
CA THR A 244 11.97 -8.38 4.10
C THR A 244 12.03 -7.11 3.25
N SER A 245 13.17 -6.85 2.62
CA SER A 245 13.27 -5.76 1.65
C SER A 245 12.60 -6.15 0.33
N LEU A 246 11.85 -5.24 -0.24
CA LEU A 246 11.10 -5.43 -1.48
C LEU A 246 11.42 -4.35 -2.51
N ARG A 247 11.23 -4.70 -3.77
CA ARG A 247 11.22 -3.77 -4.89
C ARG A 247 9.90 -3.89 -5.63
N GLY A 248 9.14 -2.80 -5.63
CA GLY A 248 7.82 -2.69 -6.28
C GLY A 248 7.84 -1.75 -7.47
N THR A 249 7.10 -2.09 -8.51
CA THR A 249 6.85 -1.21 -9.65
C THR A 249 5.39 -0.78 -9.62
N PHE A 250 5.15 0.52 -9.53
CA PHE A 250 3.83 1.13 -9.35
C PHE A 250 3.53 2.14 -10.46
N GLN A 251 2.35 2.06 -11.07
CA GLN A 251 1.84 3.15 -11.90
C GLN A 251 0.93 4.03 -11.05
N LEU A 252 1.20 5.33 -11.04
CA LEU A 252 0.52 6.32 -10.20
C LEU A 252 -0.40 7.19 -11.07
N THR A 253 -1.70 7.14 -10.84
CA THR A 253 -2.68 7.91 -11.61
C THR A 253 -3.60 8.73 -10.70
N VAL A 254 -3.74 10.01 -10.98
CA VAL A 254 -4.69 10.89 -10.26
C VAL A 254 -6.08 10.70 -10.84
N ARG A 255 -7.04 10.32 -10.01
CA ARG A 255 -8.44 10.11 -10.34
C ARG A 255 -9.27 11.27 -9.80
N LYS A 256 -9.72 12.13 -10.69
CA LYS A 256 -10.59 13.28 -10.35
C LYS A 256 -12.08 12.93 -10.41
N ASP A 257 -12.37 11.82 -11.05
CA ASP A 257 -13.71 11.25 -11.25
C ASP A 257 -14.18 10.35 -10.09
N MET A 258 -13.32 10.10 -9.11
CA MET A 258 -13.61 9.27 -7.93
C MET A 258 -13.62 10.10 -6.65
N LYS A 259 -14.40 9.63 -5.66
CA LYS A 259 -14.39 10.16 -4.29
C LYS A 259 -14.40 9.00 -3.32
N LEU A 260 -13.45 8.99 -2.40
CA LEU A 260 -13.33 7.97 -1.37
C LEU A 260 -13.10 8.62 0.00
N HIS A 261 -13.62 8.00 1.06
CA HIS A 261 -13.31 8.38 2.43
C HIS A 261 -12.21 7.50 3.03
N TRP A 262 -12.21 6.22 2.65
CA TRP A 262 -11.24 5.21 3.06
C TRP A 262 -10.60 4.55 1.85
N ALA A 263 -9.49 3.85 2.08
CA ALA A 263 -8.83 3.09 1.03
C ALA A 263 -9.74 1.99 0.47
N ARG A 264 -9.67 1.81 -0.84
CA ARG A 264 -10.30 0.73 -1.58
C ARG A 264 -9.25 0.03 -2.44
N ALA A 265 -9.42 -1.26 -2.66
CA ALA A 265 -8.56 -1.97 -3.59
C ALA A 265 -9.39 -2.83 -4.55
N GLU A 266 -8.75 -3.20 -5.65
CA GLU A 266 -9.26 -4.17 -6.60
C GLU A 266 -8.16 -5.17 -6.94
N THR A 267 -8.52 -6.45 -6.91
CA THR A 267 -7.72 -7.52 -7.50
C THR A 267 -8.38 -7.99 -8.80
N PRO A 268 -7.76 -8.87 -9.57
CA PRO A 268 -8.43 -9.48 -10.72
C PRO A 268 -9.78 -10.14 -10.38
N THR A 269 -9.95 -10.58 -9.14
CA THR A 269 -11.11 -11.38 -8.70
C THR A 269 -12.04 -10.69 -7.72
N HIS A 270 -11.60 -9.67 -6.98
CA HIS A 270 -12.38 -9.03 -5.92
C HIS A 270 -12.32 -7.50 -5.98
N VAL A 271 -13.38 -6.89 -5.46
CA VAL A 271 -13.37 -5.50 -4.95
C VAL A 271 -13.20 -5.59 -3.45
N ILE A 272 -12.34 -4.74 -2.88
CA ILE A 272 -11.97 -4.77 -1.46
C ILE A 272 -12.18 -3.38 -0.87
N THR A 273 -12.97 -3.27 0.18
CA THR A 273 -13.09 -2.05 1.00
C THR A 273 -12.46 -2.28 2.36
N MET A 274 -11.93 -1.22 2.97
CA MET A 274 -11.14 -1.32 4.20
C MET A 274 -11.66 -0.38 5.27
N GLY A 275 -11.52 -0.81 6.53
CA GLY A 275 -11.84 0.00 7.68
C GLY A 275 -10.78 -0.17 8.77
N PHE A 276 -10.38 0.94 9.39
CA PHE A 276 -9.35 0.97 10.43
C PHE A 276 -9.85 1.72 11.67
N HIS A 277 -9.79 1.07 12.82
CA HIS A 277 -10.23 1.63 14.09
C HIS A 277 -9.60 0.89 15.28
N GLU A 278 -9.47 1.53 16.45
CA GLU A 278 -8.97 0.90 17.68
C GLU A 278 -9.89 -0.27 18.12
N ASN A 279 -11.18 -0.14 17.87
CA ASN A 279 -12.17 -1.20 18.09
C ASN A 279 -12.40 -1.98 16.80
N LEU A 280 -12.28 -3.31 16.86
CA LEU A 280 -12.42 -4.21 15.71
C LEU A 280 -13.83 -4.16 15.09
N GLU A 281 -14.87 -4.06 15.90
CA GLU A 281 -16.26 -3.96 15.43
C GLU A 281 -16.48 -2.67 14.64
N GLU A 282 -15.93 -1.55 15.10
CA GLU A 282 -15.99 -0.27 14.37
C GLU A 282 -15.19 -0.33 13.07
N ALA A 283 -14.03 -0.99 13.05
CA ALA A 283 -13.28 -1.22 11.81
C ALA A 283 -14.13 -2.03 10.80
N ALA A 284 -14.81 -3.08 11.26
CA ALA A 284 -15.72 -3.87 10.43
C ALA A 284 -16.90 -3.04 9.89
N LYS A 285 -17.52 -2.19 10.75
CA LYS A 285 -18.60 -1.29 10.32
C LYS A 285 -18.15 -0.31 9.24
N ILE A 286 -16.93 0.23 9.35
CA ILE A 286 -16.36 1.10 8.32
C ILE A 286 -16.22 0.32 7.01
N ALA A 287 -15.57 -0.84 7.01
CA ALA A 287 -15.36 -1.65 5.81
C ALA A 287 -16.68 -2.03 5.13
N VAL A 288 -17.71 -2.40 5.92
CA VAL A 288 -19.05 -2.71 5.41
C VAL A 288 -19.71 -1.49 4.80
N ASN A 289 -19.69 -0.33 5.47
CA ASN A 289 -20.30 0.89 4.94
C ASN A 289 -19.66 1.33 3.61
N GLU A 290 -18.33 1.27 3.50
CA GLU A 290 -17.63 1.55 2.24
C GLU A 290 -18.03 0.55 1.12
N MET A 291 -18.31 -0.73 1.47
CA MET A 291 -18.82 -1.72 0.53
C MET A 291 -20.26 -1.40 0.09
N LEU A 292 -21.13 -0.97 1.02
CA LEU A 292 -22.49 -0.54 0.69
C LEU A 292 -22.45 0.68 -0.24
N ASP A 293 -21.56 1.64 0.03
CA ASP A 293 -21.42 2.84 -0.80
C ASP A 293 -20.90 2.50 -2.20
N TYR A 294 -19.95 1.55 -2.32
CA TYR A 294 -19.55 1.01 -3.62
C TYR A 294 -20.71 0.37 -4.39
N LEU A 295 -21.48 -0.50 -3.73
CA LEU A 295 -22.60 -1.20 -4.36
C LEU A 295 -23.73 -0.24 -4.79
N VAL A 296 -24.00 0.79 -4.00
CA VAL A 296 -25.00 1.81 -4.33
C VAL A 296 -24.52 2.70 -5.48
N ASN A 297 -23.30 3.25 -5.38
CA ASN A 297 -22.84 4.28 -6.31
C ASN A 297 -22.36 3.70 -7.66
N GLU A 298 -21.72 2.52 -7.63
CA GLU A 298 -21.10 1.94 -8.83
C GLU A 298 -21.87 0.74 -9.40
N ARG A 299 -22.74 0.11 -8.61
CA ARG A 299 -23.60 -1.00 -9.04
C ARG A 299 -25.07 -0.66 -9.05
N GLN A 300 -25.45 0.58 -8.66
CA GLN A 300 -26.79 1.13 -8.73
C GLN A 300 -27.85 0.31 -7.94
N LEU A 301 -27.41 -0.38 -6.89
CA LEU A 301 -28.30 -1.07 -5.97
C LEU A 301 -28.92 -0.06 -5.00
N THR A 302 -30.12 -0.38 -4.50
CA THR A 302 -30.62 0.30 -3.31
C THR A 302 -29.76 -0.07 -2.10
N ARG A 303 -29.70 0.79 -1.08
CA ARG A 303 -28.91 0.50 0.12
C ARG A 303 -29.36 -0.79 0.83
N SER A 304 -30.65 -1.12 0.77
CA SER A 304 -31.20 -2.37 1.32
C SER A 304 -30.72 -3.59 0.54
N GLU A 305 -30.75 -3.54 -0.78
CA GLU A 305 -30.22 -4.63 -1.64
C GLU A 305 -28.73 -4.78 -1.45
N ALA A 306 -27.97 -3.67 -1.40
CA ALA A 306 -26.54 -3.69 -1.13
C ALA A 306 -26.22 -4.36 0.22
N TYR A 307 -27.04 -4.10 1.26
CA TYR A 307 -26.82 -4.71 2.58
C TYR A 307 -27.12 -6.21 2.57
N ILE A 308 -28.17 -6.65 1.89
CA ILE A 308 -28.48 -8.08 1.70
C ILE A 308 -27.37 -8.77 0.91
N LEU A 309 -26.94 -8.19 -0.23
CA LEU A 309 -25.86 -8.75 -1.04
C LEU A 309 -24.53 -8.82 -0.27
N THR A 310 -24.25 -7.84 0.58
CA THR A 310 -23.06 -7.87 1.44
C THR A 310 -23.11 -9.06 2.40
N SER A 311 -24.27 -9.38 2.97
CA SER A 311 -24.45 -10.57 3.83
C SER A 311 -24.30 -11.88 3.07
N ASP A 312 -24.74 -11.92 1.81
CA ASP A 312 -24.78 -13.14 1.01
C ASP A 312 -23.46 -13.48 0.31
N ALA A 313 -22.63 -12.47 0.01
CA ALA A 313 -21.51 -12.65 -0.92
C ALA A 313 -20.20 -11.91 -0.55
N VAL A 314 -20.16 -11.14 0.53
CA VAL A 314 -18.96 -10.41 0.94
C VAL A 314 -18.33 -11.05 2.17
N ASP A 315 -17.08 -11.48 2.03
CA ASP A 315 -16.30 -11.99 3.17
C ASP A 315 -15.70 -10.84 3.95
N LEU A 316 -15.86 -10.85 5.27
CA LEU A 316 -15.14 -9.96 6.18
C LEU A 316 -13.91 -10.69 6.72
N ARG A 317 -12.73 -10.07 6.55
CA ARG A 317 -11.46 -10.62 7.00
C ARG A 317 -10.75 -9.63 7.91
N ILE A 318 -10.08 -10.14 8.94
CA ILE A 318 -9.25 -9.33 9.84
C ILE A 318 -7.91 -9.11 9.15
N THR A 319 -7.61 -7.88 8.79
CA THR A 319 -6.38 -7.53 8.10
C THR A 319 -5.19 -7.66 9.04
N GLN A 320 -5.23 -6.91 10.17
CA GLN A 320 -4.28 -6.99 11.27
C GLN A 320 -4.95 -6.56 12.60
N LEU A 321 -4.35 -6.96 13.74
CA LEU A 321 -4.91 -6.74 15.10
C LEU A 321 -3.98 -5.92 16.01
N VAL A 322 -2.80 -5.49 15.52
CA VAL A 322 -1.63 -5.24 16.39
C VAL A 322 -1.03 -3.84 16.29
N ASP A 323 -1.47 -2.98 15.33
CA ASP A 323 -0.85 -1.68 15.05
C ASP A 323 -1.54 -0.47 15.71
N GLY A 324 -2.14 -0.69 16.86
CA GLY A 324 -2.91 0.33 17.57
C GLY A 324 -4.32 0.51 16.99
N LYS A 325 -4.45 0.70 15.66
CA LYS A 325 -5.72 0.58 14.93
C LYS A 325 -5.79 -0.75 14.22
N LYS A 326 -6.84 -1.51 14.49
CA LYS A 326 -7.12 -2.79 13.84
C LYS A 326 -7.67 -2.57 12.45
N GLY A 327 -7.34 -3.48 11.52
CA GLY A 327 -7.82 -3.44 10.15
C GLY A 327 -8.83 -4.56 9.86
N VAL A 328 -9.92 -4.20 9.18
CA VAL A 328 -10.86 -5.15 8.57
C VAL A 328 -10.98 -4.82 7.09
N HIS A 329 -10.97 -5.84 6.25
CA HIS A 329 -11.30 -5.67 4.84
C HIS A 329 -12.48 -6.56 4.43
N ALA A 330 -13.34 -5.99 3.59
CA ALA A 330 -14.51 -6.65 3.02
C ALA A 330 -14.20 -7.01 1.56
N MET A 331 -14.37 -8.28 1.20
CA MET A 331 -14.01 -8.82 -0.11
C MET A 331 -15.25 -9.25 -0.89
N LEU A 332 -15.56 -8.53 -1.96
CA LEU A 332 -16.67 -8.82 -2.86
C LEU A 332 -16.14 -9.51 -4.13
N PRO A 333 -16.56 -10.76 -4.43
CA PRO A 333 -16.16 -11.45 -5.65
C PRO A 333 -16.72 -10.75 -6.90
N LYS A 334 -15.87 -10.41 -7.86
CA LYS A 334 -16.30 -9.80 -9.13
C LYS A 334 -17.11 -10.78 -10.00
N ALA A 335 -16.93 -12.08 -9.81
CA ALA A 335 -17.61 -13.13 -10.58
C ALA A 335 -19.11 -13.22 -10.35
N ILE A 336 -19.64 -12.60 -9.28
CA ILE A 336 -21.09 -12.58 -9.04
C ILE A 336 -21.85 -11.66 -9.98
N PHE A 337 -21.17 -10.71 -10.64
CA PHE A 337 -21.79 -9.80 -11.59
C PHE A 337 -21.85 -10.48 -12.96
N VAL A 338 -23.06 -10.83 -13.39
CA VAL A 338 -23.32 -11.34 -14.75
C VAL A 338 -23.41 -10.17 -15.74
N LYS A 339 -23.00 -10.42 -16.98
CA LYS A 339 -23.03 -9.42 -18.05
C LYS A 339 -24.46 -9.21 -18.55
#